data_47fe25019be208ab12b637a8e91e71e3
#
_entry.id   47fe25019be208ab12b637a8e91e71e3
#
_cell.length_a   1.000
_cell.length_b   1.000
_cell.length_c   1.000
_cell.angle_alpha   90.00
_cell.angle_beta   90.00
_cell.angle_gamma   90.00
#
_symmetry.space_group_name_H-M   'P 1'
#
loop_
_entity.id
_entity.type
_entity.pdbx_description
1 polymer ?
#
loop_
_entity_poly.entity_id
_entity_poly.type
_entity_poly.pdbx_seq_one_letter_code
_entity_poly.pdbx_strand_id
1 'polypeptide(L)'
;MDVLEYIPFGKENAIKRSTLRDLLGVTDRDMRVLIAEARKEVPIINLQDGSGYYRPTDKEELYQYIMQENARAVKIIRNIKVATEEYNRIGGQMTLEDLC
;
A
#
# COMPACT_ATOMS: atom_id res chain seq x y z
N MET A 1 13.83 -11.41 -10.41
CA MET A 1 13.01 -12.23 -9.47
C MET A 1 11.59 -11.67 -9.44
N ASP A 2 10.61 -12.52 -9.73
CA ASP A 2 9.22 -12.07 -9.70
C ASP A 2 8.62 -12.38 -8.33
N VAL A 3 8.41 -11.34 -7.55
CA VAL A 3 7.85 -11.48 -6.20
C VAL A 3 6.45 -12.12 -6.21
N LEU A 4 5.71 -11.94 -7.31
CA LEU A 4 4.34 -12.48 -7.41
C LEU A 4 4.29 -14.00 -7.33
N GLU A 5 5.37 -14.69 -7.68
CA GLU A 5 5.44 -16.15 -7.57
C GLU A 5 5.37 -16.63 -6.12
N TYR A 6 5.69 -15.73 -5.18
CA TYR A 6 5.72 -16.05 -3.75
C TYR A 6 4.48 -15.55 -2.99
N ILE A 7 3.59 -14.82 -3.67
CA ILE A 7 2.40 -14.26 -3.03
C ILE A 7 1.19 -15.15 -3.32
N PRO A 8 0.66 -15.83 -2.30
CA PRO A 8 -0.47 -16.75 -2.48
C PRO A 8 -1.78 -16.01 -2.71
N PHE A 9 -2.79 -16.76 -3.16
CA PHE A 9 -4.15 -16.24 -3.33
C PHE A 9 -4.98 -16.58 -2.10
N GLY A 10 -5.79 -15.60 -1.67
CA GLY A 10 -6.70 -15.78 -0.56
C GLY A 10 -6.10 -15.44 0.78
N LYS A 11 -6.88 -14.78 1.64
CA LYS A 11 -6.44 -14.36 2.95
C LYS A 11 -6.01 -15.55 3.82
N GLU A 12 -6.70 -16.67 3.70
CA GLU A 12 -6.39 -17.88 4.47
C GLU A 12 -5.01 -18.45 4.14
N ASN A 13 -4.46 -18.10 3.00
CA ASN A 13 -3.14 -18.55 2.56
C ASN A 13 -2.08 -17.47 2.67
N ALA A 14 -2.41 -16.32 3.25
CA ALA A 14 -1.51 -15.16 3.31
C ALA A 14 -0.12 -15.55 3.84
N ILE A 15 0.92 -14.98 3.22
CA ILE A 15 2.30 -15.21 3.64
C ILE A 15 2.75 -14.07 4.55
N LYS A 16 3.29 -14.42 5.71
CA LYS A 16 3.79 -13.42 6.65
C LYS A 16 5.00 -12.69 6.09
N ARG A 17 5.14 -11.42 6.45
CA ARG A 17 6.22 -10.56 5.97
C ARG A 17 7.60 -11.17 6.19
N SER A 18 7.85 -11.69 7.37
CA SER A 18 9.14 -12.29 7.69
C SER A 18 9.42 -13.52 6.84
N THR A 19 8.40 -14.35 6.61
CA THR A 19 8.53 -15.55 5.80
C THR A 19 8.83 -15.19 4.35
N LEU A 20 8.11 -14.21 3.80
CA LEU A 20 8.33 -13.75 2.44
C LEU A 20 9.73 -13.16 2.28
N ARG A 21 10.16 -12.34 3.24
CA ARG A 21 11.50 -11.76 3.21
C ARG A 21 12.58 -12.84 3.17
N ASP A 22 12.42 -13.89 4.00
CA ASP A 22 13.39 -14.99 4.08
C ASP A 22 13.42 -15.80 2.79
N LEU A 23 12.24 -16.05 2.19
CA LEU A 23 12.16 -16.77 0.93
C LEU A 23 12.80 -15.99 -0.22
N LEU A 24 12.66 -14.68 -0.22
CA LEU A 24 13.26 -13.82 -1.26
C LEU A 24 14.75 -13.60 -1.03
N GLY A 25 15.23 -13.80 0.21
CA GLY A 25 16.64 -13.59 0.53
C GLY A 25 17.08 -12.14 0.46
N VAL A 26 16.18 -11.20 0.75
CA VAL A 26 16.45 -9.76 0.66
C VAL A 26 16.17 -9.09 2.00
N THR A 27 16.52 -7.80 2.11
CA THR A 27 16.19 -7.01 3.29
C THR A 27 14.70 -6.67 3.30
N ASP A 28 14.19 -6.28 4.47
CA ASP A 28 12.80 -5.84 4.61
C ASP A 28 12.50 -4.65 3.69
N ARG A 29 13.45 -3.72 3.58
CA ARG A 29 13.32 -2.56 2.69
C ARG A 29 13.20 -2.97 1.23
N ASP A 30 14.08 -3.87 0.78
CA ASP A 30 14.07 -4.33 -0.60
C ASP A 30 12.80 -5.09 -0.92
N MET A 31 12.29 -5.89 0.02
CA MET A 31 11.03 -6.57 -0.14
C MET A 31 9.87 -5.59 -0.34
N ARG A 32 9.83 -4.51 0.46
CA ARG A 32 8.79 -3.49 0.32
C ARG A 32 8.84 -2.81 -1.04
N VAL A 33 10.04 -2.57 -1.57
CA VAL A 33 10.20 -1.99 -2.92
C VAL A 33 9.67 -2.96 -3.98
N LEU A 34 9.99 -4.24 -3.87
CA LEU A 34 9.48 -5.25 -4.80
C LEU A 34 7.94 -5.33 -4.76
N ILE A 35 7.36 -5.29 -3.57
CA ILE A 35 5.90 -5.31 -3.39
C ILE A 35 5.27 -4.05 -4.02
N ALA A 36 5.86 -2.88 -3.77
CA ALA A 36 5.35 -1.62 -4.31
C ALA A 36 5.36 -1.62 -5.84
N GLU A 37 6.43 -2.14 -6.45
CA GLU A 37 6.51 -2.25 -7.90
C GLU A 37 5.47 -3.22 -8.46
N ALA A 38 5.30 -4.37 -7.82
CA ALA A 38 4.32 -5.37 -8.26
C ALA A 38 2.89 -4.85 -8.14
N ARG A 39 2.61 -4.01 -7.13
CA ARG A 39 1.27 -3.41 -6.93
C ARG A 39 0.85 -2.48 -8.05
N LYS A 40 1.77 -1.99 -8.84
CA LYS A 40 1.44 -1.15 -10.01
C LYS A 40 0.71 -1.95 -11.08
N GLU A 41 0.85 -3.25 -11.06
CA GLU A 41 0.26 -4.13 -12.08
C GLU A 41 -0.88 -5.00 -11.54
N VAL A 42 -0.74 -5.51 -10.32
CA VAL A 42 -1.75 -6.37 -9.70
C VAL A 42 -1.95 -6.00 -8.25
N PRO A 43 -3.15 -6.21 -7.69
CA PRO A 43 -3.38 -5.94 -6.27
C PRO A 43 -2.67 -6.97 -5.40
N ILE A 44 -1.95 -6.47 -4.40
CA ILE A 44 -1.34 -7.29 -3.34
C ILE A 44 -1.86 -6.72 -2.03
N ILE A 45 -2.60 -7.53 -1.28
CA ILE A 45 -3.30 -7.09 -0.09
C ILE A 45 -2.48 -7.36 1.16
N ASN A 46 -2.44 -6.39 2.06
CA ASN A 46 -2.00 -6.54 3.43
C ASN A 46 -2.95 -5.71 4.28
N LEU A 47 -3.80 -6.38 5.05
CA LEU A 47 -4.83 -5.70 5.86
C LEU A 47 -4.27 -5.10 7.15
N GLN A 48 -2.96 -5.23 7.40
CA GLN A 48 -2.30 -4.71 8.60
C GLN A 48 -2.77 -5.39 9.90
N ASP A 49 -3.29 -6.60 9.78
CA ASP A 49 -3.79 -7.39 10.92
C ASP A 49 -2.84 -8.54 11.28
N GLY A 50 -1.64 -8.57 10.71
CA GLY A 50 -0.66 -9.61 10.97
C GLY A 50 -0.79 -10.84 10.09
N SER A 51 -1.81 -10.94 9.24
CA SER A 51 -1.98 -12.10 8.36
C SER A 51 -0.93 -12.14 7.25
N GLY A 52 -0.43 -10.98 6.82
CA GLY A 52 0.60 -10.89 5.80
C GLY A 52 0.05 -10.51 4.43
N TYR A 53 0.78 -10.94 3.39
CA TYR A 53 0.48 -10.58 2.01
C TYR A 53 -0.26 -11.69 1.28
N TYR A 54 -1.24 -11.29 0.45
CA TYR A 54 -1.96 -12.23 -0.40
C TYR A 54 -2.57 -11.50 -1.59
N ARG A 55 -2.91 -12.27 -2.62
CA ARG A 55 -3.65 -11.74 -3.78
C ARG A 55 -5.13 -12.09 -3.61
N PRO A 56 -6.04 -11.21 -4.03
CA PRO A 56 -7.47 -11.48 -3.85
C PRO A 56 -7.96 -12.64 -4.71
N THR A 57 -8.86 -13.44 -4.16
CA THR A 57 -9.54 -14.52 -4.89
C THR A 57 -10.94 -14.13 -5.33
N ASP A 58 -11.54 -13.13 -4.67
CA ASP A 58 -12.90 -12.71 -4.98
C ASP A 58 -13.07 -11.20 -4.81
N LYS A 59 -14.24 -10.72 -5.21
CA LYS A 59 -14.54 -9.29 -5.16
C LYS A 59 -14.64 -8.74 -3.74
N GLU A 60 -14.99 -9.57 -2.76
CA GLU A 60 -15.10 -9.13 -1.37
C GLU A 60 -13.74 -8.80 -0.79
N GLU A 61 -12.73 -9.65 -1.03
CA GLU A 61 -11.38 -9.37 -0.59
C GLU A 61 -10.85 -8.10 -1.26
N LEU A 62 -11.11 -7.93 -2.55
CA LEU A 62 -10.69 -6.75 -3.28
C LEU A 62 -11.41 -5.49 -2.78
N TYR A 63 -12.71 -5.59 -2.50
CA TYR A 63 -13.49 -4.49 -1.97
C TYR A 63 -12.93 -4.00 -0.63
N GLN A 64 -12.63 -4.92 0.28
CA GLN A 64 -12.05 -4.58 1.58
C GLN A 64 -10.72 -3.85 1.43
N TYR A 65 -9.89 -4.30 0.50
CA TYR A 65 -8.61 -3.65 0.22
C TYR A 65 -8.83 -2.23 -0.32
N ILE A 66 -9.74 -2.06 -1.27
CA ILE A 66 -10.06 -0.74 -1.85
C ILE A 66 -10.53 0.22 -0.75
N MET A 67 -11.40 -0.24 0.15
CA MET A 67 -11.90 0.60 1.22
C MET A 67 -10.81 0.97 2.23
N GLN A 68 -9.90 0.05 2.54
CA GLN A 68 -8.77 0.32 3.41
C GLN A 68 -7.85 1.39 2.80
N GLU A 69 -7.49 1.23 1.52
CA GLU A 69 -6.62 2.18 0.84
C GLU A 69 -7.29 3.54 0.68
N ASN A 70 -8.59 3.54 0.40
CA ASN A 70 -9.36 4.79 0.32
C ASN A 70 -9.35 5.55 1.66
N ALA A 71 -9.53 4.85 2.77
CA ALA A 71 -9.51 5.47 4.09
C ALA A 71 -8.14 6.10 4.38
N ARG A 72 -7.05 5.43 4.00
CA ARG A 72 -5.69 5.96 4.14
C ARG A 72 -5.49 7.19 3.26
N ALA A 73 -5.94 7.13 2.01
CA ALA A 73 -5.81 8.24 1.07
C ALA A 73 -6.55 9.49 1.56
N VAL A 74 -7.76 9.31 2.10
CA VAL A 74 -8.54 10.42 2.65
C VAL A 74 -7.80 11.10 3.81
N LYS A 75 -7.18 10.33 4.70
CA LYS A 75 -6.38 10.89 5.80
C LYS A 75 -5.20 11.70 5.29
N ILE A 76 -4.49 11.16 4.29
CA ILE A 76 -3.34 11.84 3.70
C ILE A 76 -3.78 13.15 3.04
N ILE A 77 -4.88 13.13 2.30
CA ILE A 77 -5.43 14.33 1.64
C ILE A 77 -5.79 15.39 2.67
N ARG A 78 -6.40 15.01 3.80
CA ARG A 78 -6.73 15.95 4.88
C ARG A 78 -5.48 16.60 5.45
N ASN A 79 -4.42 15.82 5.67
CA ASN A 79 -3.16 16.35 6.17
C ASN A 79 -2.51 17.31 5.20
N ILE A 80 -2.56 16.99 3.91
CA ILE A 80 -2.05 17.87 2.85
C ILE A 80 -2.82 19.19 2.84
N LYS A 81 -4.14 19.12 2.96
CA LYS A 81 -5.00 20.31 2.97
C LYS A 81 -4.63 21.24 4.12
N VAL A 82 -4.51 20.70 5.34
CA VAL A 82 -4.15 21.49 6.52
C VAL A 82 -2.78 22.13 6.34
N ALA A 83 -1.79 21.36 5.89
CA ALA A 83 -0.43 21.85 5.66
C ALA A 83 -0.40 22.94 4.58
N THR A 84 -1.17 22.77 3.51
CA THR A 84 -1.26 23.74 2.42
C THR A 84 -1.87 25.07 2.90
N GLU A 85 -2.92 24.99 3.71
CA GLU A 85 -3.55 26.16 4.29
C GLU A 85 -2.56 26.94 5.16
N GLU A 86 -1.79 26.23 5.98
CA GLU A 86 -0.77 26.86 6.83
C GLU A 86 0.37 27.46 6.00
N TYR A 87 0.82 26.74 4.97
CA TYR A 87 1.84 27.25 4.05
C TYR A 87 1.41 28.56 3.41
N ASN A 88 0.15 28.64 2.95
CA ASN A 88 -0.39 29.85 2.34
C ASN A 88 -0.56 30.98 3.38
N ARG A 89 -0.93 30.64 4.61
CA ARG A 89 -1.09 31.61 5.69
C ARG A 89 0.22 32.34 6.02
N ILE A 90 1.34 31.62 5.97
CA ILE A 90 2.65 32.19 6.33
C ILE A 90 3.42 32.74 5.12
N GLY A 91 2.73 32.99 4.02
CA GLY A 91 3.29 33.70 2.87
C GLY A 91 3.57 32.86 1.64
N GLY A 92 3.27 31.57 1.68
CA GLY A 92 3.38 30.70 0.50
C GLY A 92 2.23 30.93 -0.46
N GLN A 93 2.39 30.36 -1.67
CA GLN A 93 1.34 30.41 -2.69
C GLN A 93 1.29 29.06 -3.37
N MET A 94 0.39 28.21 -2.90
CA MET A 94 0.24 26.86 -3.45
C MET A 94 -1.23 26.60 -3.77
N THR A 95 -1.48 26.00 -4.94
CA THR A 95 -2.82 25.58 -5.36
C THR A 95 -2.86 24.07 -5.46
N LEU A 96 -4.06 23.51 -5.65
CA LEU A 96 -4.22 22.07 -5.86
C LEU A 96 -3.44 21.57 -7.08
N GLU A 97 -3.27 22.42 -8.09
CA GLU A 97 -2.52 22.08 -9.30
C GLU A 97 -1.04 21.81 -8.99
N ASP A 98 -0.49 22.48 -7.98
CA ASP A 98 0.91 22.29 -7.58
C ASP A 98 1.16 20.92 -6.96
N LEU A 99 0.09 20.22 -6.56
CA LEU A 99 0.16 18.94 -5.87
C LEU A 99 -0.01 17.75 -6.82
N CYS A 100 -0.24 17.98 -8.08
CA CYS A 100 -0.46 16.91 -9.07
C CYS A 100 0.80 16.49 -9.80
#